data_9839afb51a6c0d306518fc9de5c34762
#
_entry.id   9839afb51a6c0d306518fc9de5c34762
#
_cell.length_a   1.000
_cell.length_b   1.000
_cell.length_c   1.000
_cell.angle_alpha   90.00
_cell.angle_beta   90.00
_cell.angle_gamma   90.00
#
_symmetry.space_group_name_H-M   'P 1'
#
loop_
_entity.id
_entity.type
_entity.pdbx_description
1 polymer ?
#
loop_
_entity_poly.entity_id
_entity_poly.type
_entity_poly.pdbx_seq_one_letter_code
_entity_poly.pdbx_strand_id
1 'polypeptide(L)'
;MRLVAGLATLLSVLCFATGVSAHAALVSTEPGDGSVLAVAPKAAQLLFNEPVTSAVIKLIDAEGRERGDAIARAVDKTIVITLPESLPRGTQIISYRVISEDGHPVAGSLVFSIGAATAATAVQTNAGSVNGLIWLARIGVYLGLLAGVGGAFFASWIAPVRAGSRRRQTCFLIRAGRV
;
A
#
# COMPACT_ATOMS: atom_id res chain seq x y z
N MET A 1 -39.54 -9.42 -6.24
CA MET A 1 -39.40 -7.95 -6.18
C MET A 1 -38.60 -7.46 -4.96
N ARG A 2 -38.86 -7.93 -3.75
CA ARG A 2 -38.11 -7.48 -2.54
C ARG A 2 -36.61 -7.80 -2.55
N LEU A 3 -36.19 -8.97 -3.02
CA LEU A 3 -34.79 -9.38 -3.16
C LEU A 3 -34.04 -8.53 -4.20
N VAL A 4 -34.65 -8.25 -5.33
CA VAL A 4 -34.05 -7.40 -6.39
C VAL A 4 -33.88 -5.96 -5.91
N ALA A 5 -34.90 -5.44 -5.20
CA ALA A 5 -34.81 -4.11 -4.60
C ALA A 5 -33.67 -4.04 -3.54
N GLY A 6 -33.56 -5.05 -2.67
CA GLY A 6 -32.46 -5.13 -1.68
C GLY A 6 -31.08 -5.19 -2.33
N LEU A 7 -30.92 -5.98 -3.38
CA LEU A 7 -29.65 -6.07 -4.13
C LEU A 7 -29.30 -4.77 -4.84
N ALA A 8 -30.29 -4.10 -5.44
CA ALA A 8 -30.10 -2.81 -6.10
C ALA A 8 -29.71 -1.72 -5.10
N THR A 9 -30.32 -1.71 -3.90
CA THR A 9 -29.94 -0.77 -2.82
C THR A 9 -28.52 -1.02 -2.31
N LEU A 10 -28.16 -2.29 -2.10
CA LEU A 10 -26.81 -2.67 -1.68
C LEU A 10 -25.76 -2.26 -2.73
N LEU A 11 -26.04 -2.51 -4.01
CA LEU A 11 -25.15 -2.12 -5.11
C LEU A 11 -25.03 -0.60 -5.21
N SER A 12 -26.12 0.13 -5.01
CA SER A 12 -26.12 1.59 -4.99
C SER A 12 -25.25 2.14 -3.86
N VAL A 13 -25.35 1.60 -2.64
CA VAL A 13 -24.52 2.01 -1.50
C VAL A 13 -23.03 1.73 -1.74
N LEU A 14 -22.69 0.59 -2.35
CA LEU A 14 -21.29 0.29 -2.72
C LEU A 14 -20.74 1.25 -3.79
N CYS A 15 -21.56 1.70 -4.73
CA CYS A 15 -21.13 2.64 -5.78
C CYS A 15 -20.88 4.07 -5.24
N PHE A 16 -21.46 4.43 -4.11
CA PHE A 16 -21.25 5.73 -3.46
C PHE A 16 -20.16 5.71 -2.38
N ALA A 17 -19.45 4.59 -2.21
CA ALA A 17 -18.27 4.56 -1.34
C ALA A 17 -17.18 5.45 -1.96
N THR A 18 -17.15 6.72 -1.57
CA THR A 18 -16.05 7.63 -1.88
C THR A 18 -14.80 7.09 -1.20
N GLY A 19 -13.70 6.99 -1.95
CA GLY A 19 -12.41 6.60 -1.37
C GLY A 19 -12.03 7.58 -0.28
N VAL A 20 -12.16 7.18 0.97
CA VAL A 20 -11.61 7.92 2.11
C VAL A 20 -10.11 7.73 2.05
N SER A 21 -9.37 8.78 1.65
CA SER A 21 -7.92 8.81 1.80
C SER A 21 -7.62 8.98 3.29
N ALA A 22 -7.38 7.87 3.97
CA ALA A 22 -7.18 7.83 5.42
C ALA A 22 -5.72 8.02 5.83
N HIS A 23 -4.81 8.30 4.88
CA HIS A 23 -3.38 8.39 5.15
C HIS A 23 -2.78 9.57 4.38
N ALA A 24 -1.79 10.24 5.00
CA ALA A 24 -1.03 11.27 4.33
C ALA A 24 -0.35 10.73 3.08
N ALA A 25 -0.51 11.44 1.97
CA ALA A 25 0.18 11.17 0.72
C ALA A 25 1.00 12.39 0.31
N LEU A 26 2.23 12.17 -0.15
CA LEU A 26 3.06 13.24 -0.71
C LEU A 26 2.43 13.70 -2.02
N VAL A 27 2.15 14.99 -2.11
CA VAL A 27 1.53 15.63 -3.29
C VAL A 27 2.60 16.18 -4.22
N SER A 28 3.57 16.90 -3.67
CA SER A 28 4.66 17.50 -4.43
C SER A 28 5.88 17.77 -3.57
N THR A 29 7.02 17.97 -4.23
CA THR A 29 8.28 18.35 -3.59
C THR A 29 8.91 19.52 -4.30
N GLU A 30 9.67 20.32 -3.55
CA GLU A 30 10.55 21.34 -4.08
C GLU A 30 11.90 21.24 -3.36
N PRO A 31 13.00 20.95 -4.06
CA PRO A 31 13.11 20.65 -5.49
C PRO A 31 12.25 19.46 -5.92
N GLY A 32 11.88 19.40 -7.20
CA GLY A 32 11.18 18.23 -7.74
C GLY A 32 12.03 16.97 -7.60
N ASP A 33 11.40 15.84 -7.31
CA ASP A 33 12.09 14.55 -7.20
C ASP A 33 12.82 14.19 -8.51
N GLY A 34 14.08 13.79 -8.41
CA GLY A 34 14.97 13.52 -9.55
C GLY A 34 15.51 14.78 -10.25
N SER A 35 15.22 16.00 -9.77
CA SER A 35 15.66 17.24 -10.43
C SER A 35 17.17 17.47 -10.31
N VAL A 36 17.73 18.18 -11.30
CA VAL A 36 19.12 18.61 -11.33
C VAL A 36 19.16 20.14 -11.28
N LEU A 37 19.75 20.69 -10.24
CA LEU A 37 19.84 22.11 -9.95
C LEU A 37 21.25 22.62 -10.27
N ALA A 38 21.36 23.82 -10.81
CA ALA A 38 22.68 24.45 -11.04
C ALA A 38 23.35 24.87 -9.73
N VAL A 39 22.55 25.25 -8.73
CA VAL A 39 22.99 25.78 -7.42
C VAL A 39 22.25 25.06 -6.31
N ALA A 40 22.89 24.89 -5.18
CA ALA A 40 22.26 24.30 -3.99
C ALA A 40 21.05 25.13 -3.54
N PRO A 41 19.89 24.53 -3.31
CA PRO A 41 18.73 25.23 -2.79
C PRO A 41 18.92 25.51 -1.28
N LYS A 42 18.34 26.60 -0.78
CA LYS A 42 18.40 26.95 0.65
C LYS A 42 17.47 26.09 1.50
N ALA A 43 16.42 25.58 0.90
CA ALA A 43 15.44 24.73 1.57
C ALA A 43 14.85 23.72 0.60
N ALA A 44 14.34 22.63 1.15
CA ALA A 44 13.47 21.69 0.47
C ALA A 44 12.09 21.69 1.13
N GLN A 45 11.06 21.40 0.35
CA GLN A 45 9.68 21.33 0.81
C GLN A 45 9.04 20.01 0.38
N LEU A 46 8.27 19.43 1.28
CA LEU A 46 7.46 18.23 1.04
C LEU A 46 6.02 18.61 1.35
N LEU A 47 5.17 18.68 0.33
CA LEU A 47 3.74 18.99 0.49
C LEU A 47 2.93 17.70 0.54
N PHE A 48 2.10 17.56 1.55
CA PHE A 48 1.19 16.43 1.75
C PHE A 48 -0.27 16.86 1.51
N ASN A 49 -1.17 15.89 1.33
CA ASN A 49 -2.62 16.13 1.16
C ASN A 49 -3.32 16.51 2.48
N GLU A 50 -2.69 16.24 3.64
CA GLU A 50 -3.21 16.53 4.98
C GLU A 50 -2.10 17.02 5.93
N PRO A 51 -2.43 17.59 7.09
CA PRO A 51 -1.44 17.98 8.08
C PRO A 51 -0.58 16.81 8.54
N VAL A 52 0.71 17.07 8.69
CA VAL A 52 1.69 16.06 9.11
C VAL A 52 2.65 16.60 10.15
N THR A 53 3.17 15.71 10.99
CA THR A 53 4.24 16.03 11.94
C THR A 53 5.52 15.30 11.54
N SER A 54 6.67 16.00 11.55
CA SER A 54 7.94 15.36 11.23
C SER A 54 8.39 14.45 12.39
N ALA A 55 8.63 13.17 12.09
CA ALA A 55 9.18 12.23 13.06
C ALA A 55 10.69 12.07 12.88
N VAL A 56 11.15 11.85 11.65
CA VAL A 56 12.57 11.71 11.31
C VAL A 56 12.79 12.31 9.93
N ILE A 57 13.79 13.19 9.82
CA ILE A 57 14.29 13.71 8.54
C ILE A 57 15.80 13.52 8.54
N LYS A 58 16.33 12.92 7.49
CA LYS A 58 17.77 12.70 7.29
C LYS A 58 18.18 13.20 5.92
N LEU A 59 19.17 14.06 5.88
CA LEU A 59 19.84 14.49 4.67
C LEU A 59 21.13 13.70 4.49
N ILE A 60 21.27 13.01 3.37
CA ILE A 60 22.47 12.28 2.97
C ILE A 60 23.06 13.03 1.79
N ASP A 61 24.30 13.48 1.94
CA ASP A 61 25.00 14.26 0.91
C ASP A 61 25.57 13.36 -0.22
N ALA A 62 26.13 14.00 -1.23
CA ALA A 62 26.65 13.30 -2.42
C ALA A 62 27.86 12.37 -2.11
N GLU A 63 28.50 12.52 -0.96
CA GLU A 63 29.55 11.64 -0.44
C GLU A 63 28.98 10.52 0.44
N GLY A 64 27.65 10.43 0.59
CA GLY A 64 27.00 9.40 1.40
C GLY A 64 27.01 9.68 2.91
N ARG A 65 27.32 10.92 3.33
CA ARG A 65 27.38 11.31 4.75
C ARG A 65 26.05 11.86 5.20
N GLU A 66 25.59 11.43 6.37
CA GLU A 66 24.41 12.03 7.00
C GLU A 66 24.75 13.43 7.52
N ARG A 67 23.93 14.41 7.14
CA ARG A 67 24.11 15.83 7.49
C ARG A 67 23.18 16.18 8.67
N GLY A 68 23.76 16.37 9.83
CA GLY A 68 23.00 16.72 11.04
C GLY A 68 22.64 18.21 11.15
N ASP A 69 23.11 19.04 10.21
CA ASP A 69 22.86 20.48 10.14
C ASP A 69 21.62 20.87 9.30
N ALA A 70 20.90 19.88 8.75
CA ALA A 70 19.60 20.09 8.14
C ALA A 70 18.51 20.22 9.23
N ILE A 71 17.70 21.28 9.17
CA ILE A 71 16.66 21.57 10.17
C ILE A 71 15.28 21.41 9.50
N ALA A 72 14.46 20.49 10.01
CA ALA A 72 13.11 20.27 9.52
C ALA A 72 12.06 20.90 10.44
N ARG A 73 11.06 21.51 9.85
CA ARG A 73 9.90 22.08 10.54
C ARG A 73 8.61 21.68 9.80
N ALA A 74 7.65 21.18 10.54
CA ALA A 74 6.31 20.94 10.02
C ALA A 74 5.49 22.25 10.11
N VAL A 75 4.83 22.60 9.03
CA VAL A 75 3.91 23.74 8.93
C VAL A 75 2.67 23.25 8.19
N ASP A 76 1.62 22.92 8.94
CA ASP A 76 0.38 22.36 8.41
C ASP A 76 0.66 21.10 7.53
N LYS A 77 0.39 21.19 6.24
CA LYS A 77 0.59 20.11 5.27
C LYS A 77 2.01 20.03 4.70
N THR A 78 2.89 20.92 5.10
CA THR A 78 4.21 21.05 4.50
C THR A 78 5.30 20.79 5.50
N ILE A 79 6.27 19.94 5.15
CA ILE A 79 7.55 19.86 5.85
C ILE A 79 8.54 20.76 5.12
N VAL A 80 9.01 21.80 5.80
CA VAL A 80 10.07 22.69 5.32
C VAL A 80 11.39 22.24 5.93
N ILE A 81 12.37 21.97 5.09
CA ILE A 81 13.70 21.48 5.49
C ILE A 81 14.73 22.55 5.07
N THR A 82 15.26 23.26 6.05
CA THR A 82 16.38 24.19 5.81
C THR A 82 17.63 23.37 5.53
N LEU A 83 18.26 23.61 4.39
CA LEU A 83 19.44 22.88 3.95
C LEU A 83 20.72 23.61 4.34
N PRO A 84 21.82 22.89 4.58
CA PRO A 84 23.12 23.49 4.83
C PRO A 84 23.60 24.34 3.65
N GLU A 85 24.30 25.45 3.92
CA GLU A 85 24.85 26.30 2.87
C GLU A 85 25.92 25.60 2.03
N SER A 86 26.62 24.63 2.61
CA SER A 86 27.73 23.91 1.97
C SER A 86 27.32 22.47 1.62
N LEU A 87 26.43 22.32 0.65
CA LEU A 87 26.16 21.00 0.08
C LEU A 87 27.11 20.73 -1.09
N PRO A 88 27.76 19.56 -1.14
CA PRO A 88 28.63 19.18 -2.23
C PRO A 88 27.84 19.00 -3.54
N ARG A 89 28.55 19.15 -4.67
CA ARG A 89 27.95 18.83 -5.98
C ARG A 89 27.70 17.33 -6.09
N GLY A 90 26.61 16.97 -6.75
CA GLY A 90 26.19 15.59 -6.91
C GLY A 90 24.80 15.34 -6.34
N THR A 91 24.45 14.07 -6.15
CA THR A 91 23.12 13.64 -5.73
C THR A 91 22.96 13.74 -4.22
N GLN A 92 21.91 14.40 -3.78
CA GLN A 92 21.49 14.54 -2.39
C GLN A 92 20.22 13.70 -2.18
N ILE A 93 20.08 13.09 -1.01
CA ILE A 93 18.92 12.29 -0.66
C ILE A 93 18.35 12.80 0.67
N ILE A 94 17.10 13.19 0.68
CA ILE A 94 16.34 13.47 1.90
C ILE A 94 15.44 12.27 2.17
N SER A 95 15.76 11.49 3.19
CA SER A 95 14.87 10.46 3.70
C SER A 95 13.98 11.06 4.76
N TYR A 96 12.68 10.81 4.68
CA TYR A 96 11.71 11.33 5.63
C TYR A 96 10.80 10.25 6.19
N ARG A 97 10.40 10.47 7.44
CA ARG A 97 9.29 9.78 8.08
C ARG A 97 8.45 10.82 8.79
N VAL A 98 7.19 10.89 8.43
CA VAL A 98 6.20 11.80 9.00
C VAL A 98 5.07 11.00 9.64
N ILE A 99 4.36 11.62 10.54
CA ILE A 99 3.15 11.06 11.15
C ILE A 99 1.97 11.85 10.60
N SER A 100 1.01 11.16 10.00
CA SER A 100 -0.24 11.72 9.51
C SER A 100 -1.16 12.13 10.64
N GLU A 101 -2.22 12.88 10.34
CA GLU A 101 -3.20 13.32 11.34
C GLU A 101 -3.90 12.13 12.02
N ASP A 102 -4.07 11.02 11.32
CA ASP A 102 -4.62 9.77 11.85
C ASP A 102 -3.62 8.93 12.67
N GLY A 103 -2.40 9.43 12.88
CA GLY A 103 -1.34 8.79 13.67
C GLY A 103 -0.51 7.75 12.93
N HIS A 104 -0.73 7.51 11.64
CA HIS A 104 0.03 6.52 10.88
C HIS A 104 1.34 7.09 10.35
N PRO A 105 2.47 6.33 10.42
CA PRO A 105 3.73 6.77 9.87
C PRO A 105 3.76 6.60 8.34
N VAL A 106 4.14 7.67 7.64
CA VAL A 106 4.41 7.69 6.21
C VAL A 106 5.88 7.99 5.99
N ALA A 107 6.55 7.18 5.18
CA ALA A 107 7.96 7.32 4.90
C ALA A 107 8.22 7.37 3.39
N GLY A 108 9.29 8.07 3.02
CA GLY A 108 9.74 8.18 1.64
C GLY A 108 11.09 8.85 1.54
N SER A 109 11.47 9.18 0.31
CA SER A 109 12.69 9.91 0.01
C SER A 109 12.45 10.92 -1.10
N LEU A 110 13.16 12.04 -1.03
CA LEU A 110 13.30 13.03 -2.08
C LEU A 110 14.76 12.99 -2.56
N VAL A 111 14.96 12.84 -3.86
CA VAL A 111 16.28 12.80 -4.47
C VAL A 111 16.42 14.01 -5.39
N PHE A 112 17.51 14.77 -5.27
CA PHE A 112 17.85 15.85 -6.20
C PHE A 112 19.36 15.94 -6.36
N SER A 113 19.84 16.56 -7.41
CA SER A 113 21.26 16.70 -7.68
C SER A 113 21.67 18.15 -7.85
N ILE A 114 22.89 18.49 -7.44
CA ILE A 114 23.49 19.82 -7.61
C ILE A 114 24.59 19.71 -8.65
N GLY A 115 24.42 20.42 -9.76
CA GLY A 115 25.34 20.42 -10.91
C GLY A 115 25.13 19.23 -11.84
N ALA A 116 25.65 18.09 -11.51
CA ALA A 116 25.45 16.84 -12.26
C ALA A 116 24.97 15.75 -11.30
N ALA A 117 24.11 14.88 -11.78
CA ALA A 117 23.78 13.67 -11.05
C ALA A 117 25.06 12.82 -10.92
N THR A 118 25.51 12.61 -9.71
CA THR A 118 26.49 11.55 -9.46
C THR A 118 25.75 10.24 -9.74
N ALA A 119 26.45 9.23 -10.27
CA ALA A 119 25.95 7.87 -10.20
C ALA A 119 25.86 7.51 -8.69
N ALA A 120 24.91 8.12 -8.00
CA ALA A 120 24.49 7.61 -6.72
C ALA A 120 24.18 6.17 -7.03
N THR A 121 24.81 5.27 -6.29
CA THR A 121 24.41 3.87 -6.27
C THR A 121 22.91 3.93 -6.02
N ALA A 122 22.15 3.95 -7.11
CA ALA A 122 20.74 3.73 -7.02
C ALA A 122 20.69 2.42 -6.27
N VAL A 123 20.25 2.48 -5.02
CA VAL A 123 19.76 1.29 -4.36
C VAL A 123 18.62 0.89 -5.27
N GLN A 124 18.99 0.16 -6.30
CA GLN A 124 18.04 -0.55 -7.16
C GLN A 124 17.42 -1.54 -6.21
N THR A 125 16.40 -1.07 -5.52
CA THR A 125 15.46 -1.99 -4.95
C THR A 125 14.99 -2.80 -6.15
N ASN A 126 15.38 -4.07 -6.20
CA ASN A 126 14.83 -5.05 -7.13
C ASN A 126 13.33 -5.25 -6.81
N ALA A 127 12.62 -4.13 -6.70
CA ALA A 127 11.21 -4.07 -6.34
C ALA A 127 10.34 -4.73 -7.43
N GLY A 128 10.83 -4.79 -8.67
CA GLY A 128 10.03 -5.30 -9.77
C GLY A 128 9.67 -6.79 -9.65
N SER A 129 10.64 -7.66 -9.36
CA SER A 129 10.40 -9.10 -9.22
C SER A 129 9.67 -9.44 -7.92
N VAL A 130 10.03 -8.75 -6.82
CA VAL A 130 9.38 -8.93 -5.51
C VAL A 130 7.93 -8.44 -5.58
N ASN A 131 7.66 -7.32 -6.23
CA ASN A 131 6.30 -6.83 -6.43
C ASN A 131 5.45 -7.81 -7.25
N GLY A 132 6.01 -8.42 -8.29
CA GLY A 132 5.30 -9.44 -9.09
C GLY A 132 4.87 -10.64 -8.25
N LEU A 133 5.77 -11.17 -7.41
CA LEU A 133 5.46 -12.28 -6.50
C LEU A 133 4.40 -11.90 -5.45
N ILE A 134 4.48 -10.70 -4.89
CA ILE A 134 3.49 -10.19 -3.94
C ILE A 134 2.11 -10.08 -4.60
N TRP A 135 2.04 -9.60 -5.83
CA TRP A 135 0.79 -9.52 -6.58
C TRP A 135 0.19 -10.90 -6.85
N LEU A 136 1.00 -11.86 -7.28
CA LEU A 136 0.56 -13.25 -7.49
C LEU A 136 0.05 -13.89 -6.20
N ALA A 137 0.77 -13.70 -5.09
CA ALA A 137 0.36 -14.18 -3.78
C ALA A 137 -0.98 -13.57 -3.34
N ARG A 138 -1.18 -12.25 -3.52
CA ARG A 138 -2.45 -11.57 -3.24
C ARG A 138 -3.60 -12.11 -4.07
N ILE A 139 -3.41 -12.28 -5.38
CA ILE A 139 -4.43 -12.87 -6.26
C ILE A 139 -4.79 -14.28 -5.78
N GLY A 140 -3.81 -15.12 -5.42
CA GLY A 140 -4.05 -16.45 -4.88
C GLY A 140 -4.88 -16.43 -3.61
N VAL A 141 -4.57 -15.53 -2.67
CA VAL A 141 -5.35 -15.36 -1.43
C VAL A 141 -6.78 -14.93 -1.74
N TYR A 142 -6.98 -13.94 -2.61
CA TYR A 142 -8.34 -13.46 -2.94
C TYR A 142 -9.17 -14.51 -3.66
N LEU A 143 -8.60 -15.26 -4.59
CA LEU A 143 -9.27 -16.38 -5.26
C LEU A 143 -9.60 -17.49 -4.26
N GLY A 144 -8.70 -17.83 -3.36
CA GLY A 144 -8.92 -18.80 -2.30
C GLY A 144 -10.06 -18.40 -1.35
N LEU A 145 -10.09 -17.13 -0.92
CA LEU A 145 -11.17 -16.59 -0.11
C LEU A 145 -12.51 -16.61 -0.86
N LEU A 146 -12.52 -16.17 -2.11
CA LEU A 146 -13.73 -16.15 -2.94
C LEU A 146 -14.29 -17.55 -3.14
N ALA A 147 -13.43 -18.52 -3.48
CA ALA A 147 -13.84 -19.91 -3.68
C ALA A 147 -14.26 -20.59 -2.37
N GLY A 148 -13.51 -20.37 -1.29
CA GLY A 148 -13.79 -20.96 0.03
C GLY A 148 -15.06 -20.39 0.66
N VAL A 149 -15.10 -19.09 0.88
CA VAL A 149 -16.24 -18.42 1.52
C VAL A 149 -17.46 -18.42 0.59
N GLY A 150 -17.27 -18.06 -0.68
CA GLY A 150 -18.34 -18.04 -1.68
C GLY A 150 -18.89 -19.43 -1.98
N GLY A 151 -18.02 -20.43 -2.06
CA GLY A 151 -18.40 -21.83 -2.26
C GLY A 151 -19.18 -22.39 -1.07
N ALA A 152 -18.73 -22.11 0.17
CA ALA A 152 -19.46 -22.51 1.38
C ALA A 152 -20.83 -21.84 1.46
N PHE A 153 -20.91 -20.54 1.17
CA PHE A 153 -22.17 -19.80 1.10
C PHE A 153 -23.10 -20.39 0.04
N PHE A 154 -22.61 -20.62 -1.17
CA PHE A 154 -23.39 -21.23 -2.25
C PHE A 154 -23.91 -22.62 -1.86
N ALA A 155 -23.05 -23.47 -1.28
CA ALA A 155 -23.42 -24.81 -0.86
C ALA A 155 -24.48 -24.81 0.24
N SER A 156 -24.43 -23.81 1.15
CA SER A 156 -25.33 -23.74 2.32
C SER A 156 -26.69 -23.11 1.97
N TRP A 157 -26.72 -22.15 1.05
CA TRP A 157 -27.91 -21.32 0.84
C TRP A 157 -28.55 -21.43 -0.55
N ILE A 158 -27.79 -21.83 -1.54
CA ILE A 158 -28.23 -21.81 -2.95
C ILE A 158 -28.27 -23.20 -3.57
N ALA A 159 -27.32 -24.07 -3.22
CA ALA A 159 -27.27 -25.42 -3.78
C ALA A 159 -28.49 -26.24 -3.36
N PRO A 160 -29.21 -26.87 -4.30
CA PRO A 160 -30.35 -27.72 -3.95
C PRO A 160 -29.88 -28.88 -3.06
N VAL A 161 -30.57 -29.09 -1.93
CA VAL A 161 -30.34 -30.25 -1.09
C VAL A 161 -30.58 -31.50 -1.95
N ARG A 162 -29.50 -32.20 -2.33
CA ARG A 162 -29.65 -33.50 -3.00
C ARG A 162 -30.39 -34.41 -2.05
N ALA A 163 -31.64 -34.70 -2.34
CA ALA A 163 -32.42 -35.71 -1.64
C ALA A 163 -31.58 -37.00 -1.66
N GLY A 164 -31.12 -37.41 -0.48
CA GLY A 164 -30.24 -38.55 -0.33
C GLY A 164 -30.88 -39.76 -0.99
N SER A 165 -30.18 -40.39 -1.94
CA SER A 165 -30.49 -41.70 -2.45
C SER A 165 -30.51 -42.66 -1.25
N ARG A 166 -31.70 -42.98 -0.77
CA ARG A 166 -31.87 -44.09 0.19
C ARG A 166 -31.24 -45.32 -0.46
N ARG A 167 -30.05 -45.69 -0.05
CA ARG A 167 -29.53 -47.03 -0.25
C ARG A 167 -30.61 -47.99 0.31
N ARG A 168 -31.34 -48.63 -0.61
CA ARG A 168 -32.12 -49.81 -0.24
C ARG A 168 -31.11 -50.80 0.35
N GLN A 169 -31.08 -50.90 1.68
CA GLN A 169 -30.51 -52.08 2.36
C GLN A 169 -31.44 -53.23 1.99
N THR A 170 -31.07 -53.98 0.97
CA THR A 170 -31.63 -55.31 0.70
C THR A 170 -31.26 -56.20 1.88
N CYS A 171 -32.24 -56.39 2.78
CA CYS A 171 -32.18 -57.40 3.80
C CYS A 171 -32.09 -58.76 3.10
N PHE A 172 -30.88 -59.35 3.12
CA PHE A 172 -30.65 -60.73 2.73
C PHE A 172 -31.12 -61.62 3.89
N LEU A 173 -32.39 -62.03 3.82
CA LEU A 173 -32.90 -63.08 4.72
C LEU A 173 -32.23 -64.38 4.32
N ILE A 174 -31.22 -64.82 5.07
CA ILE A 174 -30.71 -66.16 5.04
C ILE A 174 -31.74 -67.04 5.76
N ARG A 175 -32.53 -67.74 4.90
CA ARG A 175 -33.43 -68.76 5.36
C ARG A 175 -32.59 -69.99 5.70
N ALA A 176 -32.35 -70.21 7.00
CA ALA A 176 -31.83 -71.49 7.49
C ALA A 176 -32.90 -72.58 7.27
N GLY A 177 -32.65 -73.47 6.29
CA GLY A 177 -33.42 -74.72 6.15
C GLY A 177 -32.86 -75.76 7.09
N ARG A 178 -33.75 -76.33 7.81
CA ARG A 178 -33.66 -77.49 8.67
C ARG A 178 -33.63 -78.74 7.83
N VAL A 179 -32.73 -79.67 8.00
CA VAL A 179 -32.95 -81.11 8.35
C VAL A 179 -31.64 -81.67 8.89
#